data_2cdbe99ef65a403b4f3f6da434cd29e9
#
_entry.id   2cdbe99ef65a403b4f3f6da434cd29e9
#
_cell.length_a   1.000
_cell.length_b   1.000
_cell.length_c   1.000
_cell.angle_alpha   90.00
_cell.angle_beta   90.00
_cell.angle_gamma   90.00
#
_symmetry.space_group_name_H-M   'P 1'
#
loop_
_entity.id
_entity.type
_entity.pdbx_description
1 polymer ?
#
loop_
_entity_poly.entity_id
_entity_poly.type
_entity_poly.pdbx_seq_one_letter_code
_entity_poly.pdbx_strand_id
1 'polypeptide(L)'
;MIKHITESDALYFVSQQEHKDDWHKDFYYWKKHLIAFKSWPWLKKFYRGGKWLGHFDDLELNGVYWYNLIDNEMYDGFLVSSKVGVGIKLGRWLDKNIKYKTNWSCCDRKYVKFNERLGFEIKSIDSIEKREVFLLCRKKY
;
A
#
# COMPACT_ATOMS: atom_id res chain seq x y z
N MET A 1 10.68 -2.40 -15.37
CA MET A 1 10.19 -1.03 -15.57
C MET A 1 9.00 -0.73 -14.66
N ILE A 2 9.00 0.42 -14.07
CA ILE A 2 7.89 0.86 -13.18
C ILE A 2 7.25 2.12 -13.78
N LYS A 3 5.92 2.12 -13.88
CA LYS A 3 5.16 3.26 -14.39
C LYS A 3 3.76 3.31 -13.79
N HIS A 4 3.10 4.45 -13.91
CA HIS A 4 1.69 4.58 -13.54
C HIS A 4 0.82 3.76 -14.50
N ILE A 5 -0.19 3.11 -13.93
CA ILE A 5 -1.17 2.31 -14.67
C ILE A 5 -2.58 2.74 -14.26
N THR A 6 -3.57 2.30 -15.02
CA THR A 6 -4.96 2.56 -14.69
C THR A 6 -5.43 1.67 -13.53
N GLU A 7 -6.43 2.15 -12.80
CA GLU A 7 -7.07 1.33 -11.75
C GLU A 7 -7.63 0.03 -12.33
N SER A 8 -8.22 0.10 -13.51
CA SER A 8 -8.77 -1.08 -14.20
C SER A 8 -7.70 -2.16 -14.41
N ASP A 9 -6.53 -1.78 -14.91
CA ASP A 9 -5.43 -2.72 -15.14
C ASP A 9 -4.89 -3.28 -13.81
N ALA A 10 -4.78 -2.41 -12.79
CA ALA A 10 -4.33 -2.83 -11.47
C ALA A 10 -5.28 -3.84 -10.84
N LEU A 11 -6.57 -3.56 -10.86
CA LEU A 11 -7.58 -4.45 -10.26
C LEU A 11 -7.71 -5.77 -11.03
N TYR A 12 -7.54 -5.74 -12.35
CA TYR A 12 -7.48 -6.98 -13.13
C TYR A 12 -6.31 -7.84 -12.70
N PHE A 13 -5.12 -7.25 -12.56
CA PHE A 13 -3.95 -7.99 -12.05
C PHE A 13 -4.24 -8.62 -10.69
N VAL A 14 -4.79 -7.85 -9.76
CA VAL A 14 -5.14 -8.33 -8.41
C VAL A 14 -6.09 -9.53 -8.49
N SER A 15 -7.09 -9.48 -9.36
CA SER A 15 -8.08 -10.54 -9.52
C SER A 15 -7.48 -11.86 -10.03
N GLN A 16 -6.34 -11.80 -10.71
CA GLN A 16 -5.67 -12.97 -11.26
C GLN A 16 -4.70 -13.63 -10.28
N GLN A 17 -4.46 -13.04 -9.12
CA GLN A 17 -3.52 -13.58 -8.15
C GLN A 17 -4.22 -14.49 -7.15
N GLU A 18 -3.52 -15.54 -6.72
CA GLU A 18 -3.95 -16.35 -5.58
C GLU A 18 -3.52 -15.64 -4.30
N HIS A 19 -4.48 -15.20 -3.50
CA HIS A 19 -4.20 -14.52 -2.25
C HIS A 19 -4.38 -15.44 -1.07
N LYS A 20 -3.35 -15.56 -0.26
CA LYS A 20 -3.42 -16.20 1.05
C LYS A 20 -3.93 -15.28 2.13
N ASP A 21 -3.98 -13.99 1.81
CA ASP A 21 -4.36 -12.91 2.71
C ASP A 21 -5.69 -12.31 2.25
N ASP A 22 -6.73 -12.44 3.09
CA ASP A 22 -8.06 -11.94 2.79
C ASP A 22 -8.12 -10.43 2.59
N TRP A 23 -7.17 -9.68 3.18
CA TRP A 23 -7.17 -8.22 3.08
C TRP A 23 -6.76 -7.72 1.70
N HIS A 24 -5.84 -8.41 1.04
CA HIS A 24 -5.35 -8.03 -0.29
C HIS A 24 -6.09 -8.74 -1.43
N LYS A 25 -7.12 -9.50 -1.09
CA LYS A 25 -7.96 -10.21 -2.05
C LYS A 25 -8.79 -9.25 -2.89
N ASP A 26 -9.26 -8.16 -2.28
CA ASP A 26 -10.14 -7.18 -2.90
C ASP A 26 -9.79 -5.79 -2.37
N PHE A 27 -9.42 -4.89 -3.28
CA PHE A 27 -9.02 -3.53 -2.93
C PHE A 27 -10.14 -2.75 -2.21
N TYR A 28 -11.38 -2.86 -2.68
CA TYR A 28 -12.51 -2.15 -2.07
C TYR A 28 -12.86 -2.71 -0.69
N TYR A 29 -12.72 -4.01 -0.51
CA TYR A 29 -12.88 -4.65 0.79
C TYR A 29 -11.83 -4.13 1.78
N TRP A 30 -10.57 -4.06 1.35
CA TRP A 30 -9.48 -3.53 2.15
C TRP A 30 -9.74 -2.07 2.56
N LYS A 31 -10.13 -1.20 1.62
CA LYS A 31 -10.46 0.20 1.90
C LYS A 31 -11.61 0.33 2.89
N LYS A 32 -12.67 -0.43 2.70
CA LYS A 32 -13.84 -0.42 3.58
C LYS A 32 -13.46 -0.74 5.03
N HIS A 33 -12.63 -1.74 5.24
CA HIS A 33 -12.19 -2.14 6.58
C HIS A 33 -11.34 -1.06 7.23
N LEU A 34 -10.42 -0.45 6.50
CA LEU A 34 -9.57 0.61 7.05
C LEU A 34 -10.34 1.89 7.34
N ILE A 35 -11.35 2.24 6.54
CA ILE A 35 -12.22 3.39 6.81
C ILE A 35 -13.01 3.18 8.12
N ALA A 36 -13.35 1.94 8.44
CA ALA A 36 -14.08 1.62 9.67
C ALA A 36 -13.22 1.76 10.93
N PHE A 37 -11.92 1.94 10.82
CA PHE A 37 -11.03 2.16 11.95
C PHE A 37 -11.35 3.49 12.65
N LYS A 38 -11.83 3.39 13.86
CA LYS A 38 -12.15 4.57 14.68
C LYS A 38 -10.91 5.24 15.26
N SER A 39 -9.82 4.50 15.39
CA SER A 39 -8.58 5.00 15.99
C SER A 39 -7.82 6.00 15.12
N TRP A 40 -8.00 5.91 13.79
CA TRP A 40 -7.28 6.77 12.86
C TRP A 40 -8.23 7.42 11.85
N PRO A 41 -9.23 8.19 12.31
CA PRO A 41 -10.27 8.74 11.41
C PRO A 41 -9.71 9.73 10.39
N TRP A 42 -8.57 10.35 10.69
CA TRP A 42 -7.91 11.30 9.80
C TRP A 42 -7.37 10.63 8.53
N LEU A 43 -7.22 9.30 8.50
CA LEU A 43 -6.80 8.58 7.29
C LEU A 43 -7.88 8.54 6.21
N LYS A 44 -9.14 8.80 6.54
CA LYS A 44 -10.25 8.74 5.59
C LYS A 44 -10.05 9.60 4.36
N LYS A 45 -9.38 10.76 4.51
CA LYS A 45 -9.10 11.65 3.38
C LYS A 45 -8.33 10.97 2.25
N PHE A 46 -7.50 9.96 2.57
CA PHE A 46 -6.68 9.25 1.59
C PHE A 46 -7.42 8.18 0.80
N TYR A 47 -8.63 7.78 1.23
CA TYR A 47 -9.35 6.68 0.58
C TYR A 47 -10.15 7.12 -0.64
N ARG A 48 -10.13 8.41 -0.97
CA ARG A 48 -10.74 8.95 -2.19
C ARG A 48 -9.66 9.20 -3.22
N GLY A 49 -9.81 8.59 -4.41
CA GLY A 49 -8.84 8.74 -5.47
C GLY A 49 -7.58 7.92 -5.23
N GLY A 50 -6.44 8.48 -5.60
CA GLY A 50 -5.16 7.80 -5.53
C GLY A 50 -4.67 7.37 -6.89
N LYS A 51 -3.48 6.82 -6.92
CA LYS A 51 -2.80 6.38 -8.13
C LYS A 51 -2.25 4.98 -7.96
N TRP A 52 -2.06 4.31 -9.08
CA TRP A 52 -1.50 2.97 -9.13
C TRP A 52 -0.19 2.94 -9.88
N LEU A 53 0.78 2.24 -9.30
CA LEU A 53 2.04 1.90 -9.97
C LEU A 53 2.00 0.44 -10.39
N GLY A 54 2.59 0.15 -11.53
CA GLY A 54 2.80 -1.21 -12.01
C GLY A 54 4.28 -1.48 -12.24
N HIS A 55 4.72 -2.67 -11.87
CA HIS A 55 6.06 -3.18 -12.19
C HIS A 55 5.95 -4.19 -13.31
N PHE A 56 6.77 -4.00 -14.36
CA PHE A 56 6.77 -4.84 -15.55
C PHE A 56 8.13 -5.50 -15.77
N ASP A 57 8.10 -6.78 -16.13
CA ASP A 57 9.21 -7.46 -16.79
C ASP A 57 8.80 -7.61 -18.25
N ASP A 58 9.51 -6.90 -19.15
CA ASP A 58 9.09 -6.74 -20.55
C ASP A 58 7.67 -6.17 -20.61
N LEU A 59 6.70 -6.92 -21.14
CA LEU A 59 5.31 -6.50 -21.24
C LEU A 59 4.41 -7.11 -20.17
N GLU A 60 4.99 -7.91 -19.27
CA GLU A 60 4.23 -8.61 -18.25
C GLU A 60 4.17 -7.81 -16.96
N LEU A 61 2.96 -7.48 -16.50
CA LEU A 61 2.70 -6.85 -15.22
C LEU A 61 2.85 -7.89 -14.11
N ASN A 62 3.72 -7.63 -13.13
CA ASN A 62 4.00 -8.56 -12.05
C ASN A 62 3.92 -7.97 -10.64
N GLY A 63 3.49 -6.74 -10.52
CA GLY A 63 3.21 -6.12 -9.23
C GLY A 63 2.46 -4.81 -9.39
N VAL A 64 1.62 -4.49 -8.42
CA VAL A 64 0.86 -3.24 -8.38
C VAL A 64 0.92 -2.64 -6.97
N TYR A 65 0.93 -1.32 -6.90
CA TYR A 65 1.01 -0.59 -5.63
C TYR A 65 0.12 0.65 -5.71
N TRP A 66 -0.83 0.76 -4.78
CA TRP A 66 -1.69 1.93 -4.66
C TRP A 66 -1.11 2.92 -3.65
N TYR A 67 -1.20 4.22 -3.99
CA TYR A 67 -0.86 5.30 -3.07
C TYR A 67 -1.74 6.52 -3.33
N ASN A 68 -1.82 7.41 -2.35
CA ASN A 68 -2.50 8.69 -2.50
C ASN A 68 -1.67 9.79 -1.82
N LEU A 69 -1.55 10.94 -2.47
CA LEU A 69 -0.79 12.08 -1.99
C LEU A 69 -1.73 13.28 -1.82
N ILE A 70 -1.84 13.79 -0.59
CA ILE A 70 -2.67 14.95 -0.25
C ILE A 70 -1.85 15.86 0.66
N ASP A 71 -1.67 17.13 0.26
CA ASP A 71 -0.96 18.15 1.05
C ASP A 71 0.42 17.71 1.54
N ASN A 72 1.21 17.09 0.66
CA ASN A 72 2.55 16.57 0.94
C ASN A 72 2.58 15.40 1.92
N GLU A 73 1.43 14.88 2.29
CA GLU A 73 1.31 13.62 3.04
C GLU A 73 0.86 12.51 2.10
N MET A 74 1.55 11.38 2.15
CA MET A 74 1.24 10.23 1.34
C MET A 74 0.71 9.09 2.21
N TYR A 75 -0.31 8.39 1.73
CA TYR A 75 -0.77 7.14 2.31
C TYR A 75 -0.66 6.04 1.27
N ASP A 76 -0.11 4.92 1.66
CA ASP A 76 -0.06 3.70 0.85
C ASP A 76 -0.34 2.48 1.73
N GLY A 77 -0.40 1.30 1.15
CA GLY A 77 -0.61 0.10 1.94
C GLY A 77 -1.21 -1.05 1.16
N PHE A 78 -1.65 -0.80 -0.07
CA PHE A 78 -2.16 -1.89 -0.90
C PHE A 78 -1.12 -2.26 -1.95
N LEU A 79 -0.49 -3.40 -1.74
CA LEU A 79 0.58 -3.92 -2.58
C LEU A 79 0.31 -5.39 -2.86
N VAL A 80 0.29 -5.75 -4.14
CA VAL A 80 0.15 -7.15 -4.57
C VAL A 80 1.20 -7.43 -5.63
N SER A 81 1.97 -8.49 -5.47
CA SER A 81 2.97 -8.89 -6.44
C SER A 81 2.99 -10.40 -6.66
N SER A 82 3.36 -10.82 -7.86
CA SER A 82 3.49 -12.23 -8.24
C SER A 82 4.93 -12.74 -8.11
N LYS A 83 5.90 -11.85 -7.89
CA LYS A 83 7.32 -12.20 -7.78
C LYS A 83 7.95 -11.59 -6.53
N VAL A 84 8.89 -12.33 -5.94
CA VAL A 84 9.67 -11.86 -4.79
C VAL A 84 10.51 -10.65 -5.17
N GLY A 85 10.56 -9.65 -4.29
CA GLY A 85 11.38 -8.44 -4.47
C GLY A 85 10.71 -7.31 -5.24
N VAL A 86 9.61 -7.57 -5.93
CA VAL A 86 8.88 -6.53 -6.69
C VAL A 86 8.31 -5.46 -5.76
N GLY A 87 7.78 -5.85 -4.61
CA GLY A 87 7.25 -4.90 -3.63
C GLY A 87 8.29 -3.92 -3.12
N ILE A 88 9.50 -4.38 -2.85
CA ILE A 88 10.62 -3.51 -2.45
C ILE A 88 10.97 -2.53 -3.57
N LYS A 89 11.01 -2.98 -4.81
CA LYS A 89 11.29 -2.12 -5.97
C LYS A 89 10.24 -1.03 -6.14
N LEU A 90 8.96 -1.39 -5.99
CA LEU A 90 7.86 -0.42 -6.06
C LEU A 90 7.94 0.61 -4.94
N GLY A 91 8.18 0.18 -3.71
CA GLY A 91 8.33 1.09 -2.57
C GLY A 91 9.52 2.04 -2.72
N ARG A 92 10.64 1.55 -3.19
CA ARG A 92 11.84 2.39 -3.44
C ARG A 92 11.62 3.38 -4.57
N TRP A 93 10.93 2.96 -5.64
CA TRP A 93 10.59 3.87 -6.73
C TRP A 93 9.71 5.01 -6.23
N LEU A 94 8.71 4.69 -5.43
CA LEU A 94 7.82 5.67 -4.82
C LEU A 94 8.61 6.68 -3.98
N ASP A 95 9.50 6.18 -3.14
CA ASP A 95 10.35 7.02 -2.29
C ASP A 95 11.26 7.95 -3.10
N LYS A 96 11.79 7.46 -4.20
CA LYS A 96 12.71 8.22 -5.06
C LYS A 96 12.00 9.26 -5.93
N ASN A 97 10.81 8.93 -6.44
CA ASN A 97 10.17 9.71 -7.51
C ASN A 97 9.01 10.58 -7.05
N ILE A 98 8.40 10.29 -5.91
CA ILE A 98 7.28 11.06 -5.39
C ILE A 98 7.76 11.91 -4.21
N LYS A 99 7.51 13.21 -4.30
CA LYS A 99 7.84 14.14 -3.23
C LYS A 99 6.75 14.13 -2.17
N TYR A 100 7.12 13.81 -0.94
CA TYR A 100 6.23 13.86 0.20
C TYR A 100 7.02 14.24 1.45
N LYS A 101 6.33 14.76 2.45
CA LYS A 101 6.93 15.08 3.75
C LYS A 101 6.78 13.89 4.72
N THR A 102 5.60 13.29 4.71
CA THR A 102 5.26 12.17 5.59
C THR A 102 4.55 11.10 4.78
N ASN A 103 4.92 9.85 5.00
CA ASN A 103 4.28 8.70 4.38
C ASN A 103 3.68 7.81 5.47
N TRP A 104 2.38 7.54 5.35
CA TRP A 104 1.63 6.67 6.25
C TRP A 104 1.27 5.37 5.56
N SER A 105 1.28 4.28 6.32
CA SER A 105 0.87 2.97 5.83
C SER A 105 0.26 2.16 6.97
N CYS A 106 -0.55 1.17 6.62
CA CYS A 106 -1.10 0.20 7.56
C CYS A 106 -0.80 -1.21 7.08
N CYS A 107 -0.46 -2.11 7.99
CA CYS A 107 -0.24 -3.51 7.64
C CYS A 107 -0.54 -4.42 8.83
N ASP A 108 -0.69 -5.72 8.58
CA ASP A 108 -0.71 -6.71 9.64
C ASP A 108 0.73 -7.10 10.04
N ARG A 109 0.82 -7.85 11.13
CA ARG A 109 2.11 -8.19 11.76
C ARG A 109 3.12 -8.80 10.79
N LYS A 110 2.68 -9.66 9.89
CA LYS A 110 3.60 -10.37 8.97
C LYS A 110 4.31 -9.46 7.96
N TYR A 111 3.80 -8.24 7.74
CA TYR A 111 4.40 -7.27 6.83
C TYR A 111 5.18 -6.15 7.53
N VAL A 112 5.26 -6.16 8.87
CA VAL A 112 5.97 -5.11 9.62
C VAL A 112 7.44 -5.07 9.23
N LYS A 113 8.12 -6.22 9.18
CA LYS A 113 9.54 -6.25 8.80
C LYS A 113 9.79 -5.76 7.39
N PHE A 114 8.89 -6.09 6.45
CA PHE A 114 8.94 -5.58 5.08
C PHE A 114 8.91 -4.05 5.07
N ASN A 115 7.99 -3.46 5.81
CA ASN A 115 7.84 -2.01 5.87
C ASN A 115 9.02 -1.34 6.60
N GLU A 116 9.54 -1.96 7.65
CA GLU A 116 10.72 -1.44 8.33
C GLU A 116 11.94 -1.36 7.41
N ARG A 117 12.10 -2.30 6.48
CA ARG A 117 13.16 -2.25 5.45
C ARG A 117 13.00 -1.05 4.52
N LEU A 118 11.78 -0.54 4.35
CA LEU A 118 11.47 0.65 3.57
C LEU A 118 11.59 1.94 4.40
N GLY A 119 11.99 1.85 5.68
CA GLY A 119 12.19 3.00 6.54
C GLY A 119 10.99 3.41 7.40
N PHE A 120 9.94 2.59 7.45
CA PHE A 120 8.78 2.88 8.30
C PHE A 120 9.03 2.56 9.76
N GLU A 121 8.41 3.36 10.64
CA GLU A 121 8.37 3.14 12.09
C GLU A 121 6.94 2.87 12.53
N ILE A 122 6.77 2.00 13.52
CA ILE A 122 5.46 1.73 14.12
C ILE A 122 5.05 2.94 14.96
N LYS A 123 3.85 3.47 14.71
CA LYS A 123 3.28 4.59 15.49
C LYS A 123 2.18 4.16 16.45
N SER A 124 1.34 3.23 16.04
CA SER A 124 0.31 2.68 16.92
C SER A 124 -0.16 1.32 16.41
N ILE A 125 -0.86 0.61 17.28
CA ILE A 125 -1.39 -0.72 17.00
C ILE A 125 -2.86 -0.71 17.42
N ASP A 126 -3.73 -1.27 16.59
CA ASP A 126 -5.13 -1.45 16.90
C ASP A 126 -5.60 -2.81 16.37
N SER A 127 -6.83 -3.17 16.62
CA SER A 127 -7.39 -4.41 16.12
C SER A 127 -8.76 -4.19 15.48
N ILE A 128 -9.00 -4.91 14.37
CA ILE A 128 -10.32 -5.02 13.74
C ILE A 128 -10.65 -6.50 13.61
N GLU A 129 -11.83 -6.91 14.10
CA GLU A 129 -12.30 -8.29 13.96
C GLU A 129 -11.25 -9.32 14.37
N LYS A 130 -10.58 -9.08 15.49
CA LYS A 130 -9.49 -9.91 16.03
C LYS A 130 -8.21 -9.89 15.18
N ARG A 131 -8.12 -9.05 14.16
CA ARG A 131 -6.91 -8.84 13.38
C ARG A 131 -6.16 -7.64 13.90
N GLU A 132 -4.89 -7.80 14.20
CA GLU A 132 -4.01 -6.75 14.63
C GLU A 132 -3.54 -5.92 13.43
N VAL A 133 -3.64 -4.60 13.52
CA VAL A 133 -3.21 -3.69 12.46
C VAL A 133 -2.24 -2.67 13.02
N PHE A 134 -1.14 -2.49 12.31
CA PHE A 134 -0.07 -1.57 12.67
C PHE A 134 -0.17 -0.33 11.79
N LEU A 135 -0.20 0.85 12.43
CA LEU A 135 -0.04 2.13 11.75
C LEU A 135 1.44 2.46 11.70
N LEU A 136 1.92 2.73 10.50
CA LEU A 136 3.32 2.97 10.22
C LEU A 136 3.51 4.37 9.63
N CYS A 137 4.66 4.97 9.92
CA CYS A 137 5.01 6.29 9.42
C CYS A 137 6.47 6.34 9.00
N ARG A 138 6.72 7.05 7.91
CA ARG A 138 8.07 7.34 7.43
C ARG A 138 8.15 8.81 7.07
N LYS A 139 9.17 9.51 7.59
CA LYS A 139 9.40 10.92 7.25
C LYS A 139 10.51 11.02 6.22
N LYS A 140 10.29 11.87 5.23
CA LYS A 140 11.29 12.20 4.21
C LYS A 140 11.76 13.64 4.44
N TYR A 141 13.06 13.81 4.38
CA TYR A 141 13.70 15.10 4.59
C TYR A 141 13.75 15.92 3.31
#